data_bdbea268a2a29ebc1a6600c7afd4a3c6
#
_entry.id   bdbea268a2a29ebc1a6600c7afd4a3c6
#
_cell.length_a   1.000
_cell.length_b   1.000
_cell.length_c   1.000
_cell.angle_alpha   90.00
_cell.angle_beta   90.00
_cell.angle_gamma   90.00
#
_symmetry.space_group_name_H-M   'P 1'
#
loop_
_entity.id
_entity.type
_entity.pdbx_description
1 polymer ?
#
loop_
_entity_poly.entity_id
_entity_poly.type
_entity_poly.pdbx_seq_one_letter_code
_entity_poly.pdbx_strand_id
1 'polypeptide(L)' 'MIVTTNENIPGINYEIVSFVCANRTFSTFAKTEINKVKDKLIEEAEQVGADAIVSVRVFSTTNGGTAMYGTAVKFI' A
#
# COMPACT_ATOMS: atom_id res chain seq x y z
N MET A 1 -8.60 -6.82 3.38
CA MET A 1 -8.48 -5.44 2.84
C MET A 1 -8.19 -5.51 1.35
N ILE A 2 -8.82 -4.65 0.56
CA ILE A 2 -8.53 -4.54 -0.87
C ILE A 2 -7.30 -3.67 -1.06
N VAL A 3 -6.33 -4.18 -1.81
CA VAL A 3 -5.12 -3.43 -2.17
C VAL A 3 -4.99 -3.49 -3.68
N THR A 4 -5.01 -2.34 -4.34
CA THR A 4 -5.02 -2.32 -5.80
C THR A 4 -4.15 -1.19 -6.37
N THR A 5 -3.60 -1.44 -7.56
CA THR A 5 -2.89 -0.42 -8.32
C THR A 5 -3.83 0.52 -9.07
N ASN A 6 -5.09 0.15 -9.20
CA ASN A 6 -6.10 1.00 -9.83
C ASN A 6 -6.42 2.20 -8.94
N GLU A 7 -6.82 3.29 -9.58
CA GLU A 7 -7.23 4.49 -8.88
C GLU A 7 -8.65 4.38 -8.33
N ASN A 8 -9.45 3.48 -8.88
CA ASN A 8 -10.84 3.29 -8.49
C ASN A 8 -11.14 1.82 -8.23
N ILE A 9 -12.10 1.59 -7.33
CA ILE A 9 -12.68 0.27 -7.12
C ILE A 9 -14.05 0.30 -7.78
N PRO A 10 -14.28 -0.48 -8.84
CA PRO A 10 -15.55 -0.43 -9.58
C PRO A 10 -16.75 -0.68 -8.68
N GLY A 11 -17.78 0.16 -8.83
CA GLY A 11 -19.02 0.03 -8.10
C GLY A 11 -18.98 0.47 -6.64
N ILE A 12 -17.87 1.02 -6.18
CA ILE A 12 -17.72 1.44 -4.79
C ILE A 12 -17.36 2.92 -4.73
N ASN A 13 -18.09 3.66 -3.91
CA ASN A 13 -17.75 5.05 -3.60
C ASN A 13 -16.90 5.07 -2.34
N TYR A 14 -15.93 5.95 -2.30
CA TYR A 14 -15.04 6.05 -1.15
C TYR A 14 -14.57 7.49 -0.93
N GLU A 15 -14.04 7.75 0.26
CA GLU A 15 -13.34 8.98 0.57
C GLU A 15 -11.90 8.68 0.96
N ILE A 16 -11.02 9.62 0.69
CA ILE A 16 -9.60 9.49 1.03
C ILE A 16 -9.44 9.74 2.52
N VAL A 17 -8.78 8.81 3.21
CA VAL A 17 -8.48 8.93 4.64
C VAL A 17 -7.07 9.47 4.83
N SER A 18 -6.08 8.88 4.15
CA SER A 18 -4.69 9.23 4.31
C SER A 18 -3.84 8.63 3.20
N PHE A 19 -2.63 9.12 3.07
CA PHE A 19 -1.62 8.46 2.27
C PHE A 19 -0.84 7.50 3.17
N VAL A 20 -0.50 6.33 2.65
CA VAL A 20 0.26 5.34 3.40
C VAL A 20 1.50 4.93 2.63
N CYS A 21 2.53 4.58 3.37
CA CYS A 21 3.80 4.22 2.77
C CYS A 21 4.53 3.23 3.68
N ALA A 22 5.23 2.30 3.07
CA ALA A 22 6.03 1.32 3.80
C ALA A 22 7.29 1.04 2.99
N ASN A 23 8.37 0.68 3.68
CA ASN A 23 9.61 0.33 3.00
C ASN A 23 10.40 -0.71 3.78
N ARG A 24 11.32 -1.37 3.08
CA ARG A 24 12.32 -2.25 3.67
C ARG A 24 13.63 -2.02 2.95
N THR A 25 14.71 -2.09 3.72
CA THR A 25 16.06 -1.82 3.23
C THR A 25 16.83 -3.09 2.85
N PHE A 26 16.19 -4.25 2.86
CA PHE A 26 16.85 -5.51 2.51
C PHE A 26 16.39 -6.00 1.16
N SER A 27 17.32 -6.39 0.33
CA SER A 27 17.05 -6.84 -1.01
C SER A 27 17.42 -8.30 -1.17
N THR A 28 16.76 -9.20 -0.46
CA THR A 28 17.08 -10.60 -0.66
C THR A 28 16.32 -11.20 -1.81
N PHE A 29 15.03 -11.31 -1.76
CA PHE A 29 14.26 -11.87 -2.85
C PHE A 29 13.02 -11.01 -3.08
N ALA A 30 12.85 -10.55 -4.30
CA ALA A 30 11.84 -9.57 -4.66
C ALA A 30 10.43 -9.94 -4.23
N LYS A 31 10.01 -11.18 -4.42
CA LYS A 31 8.65 -11.60 -4.08
C LYS A 31 8.39 -11.53 -2.58
N THR A 32 9.32 -12.03 -1.78
CA THR A 32 9.20 -12.02 -0.33
C THR A 32 9.20 -10.59 0.20
N GLU A 33 10.07 -9.76 -0.35
CA GLU A 33 10.16 -8.37 0.07
C GLU A 33 8.88 -7.58 -0.24
N ILE A 34 8.33 -7.78 -1.44
CA ILE A 34 7.08 -7.12 -1.83
C ILE A 34 5.94 -7.49 -0.90
N ASN A 35 5.81 -8.77 -0.56
CA ASN A 35 4.74 -9.22 0.34
C ASN A 35 4.90 -8.64 1.74
N LYS A 36 6.11 -8.57 2.25
CA LYS A 36 6.38 -8.00 3.58
C LYS A 36 6.09 -6.51 3.61
N VAL A 37 6.47 -5.80 2.57
CA VAL A 37 6.17 -4.36 2.46
C VAL A 37 4.67 -4.13 2.34
N LYS A 38 3.98 -4.97 1.56
CA LYS A 38 2.53 -4.89 1.44
C LYS A 38 1.83 -5.11 2.78
N ASP A 39 2.29 -6.06 3.58
CA ASP A 39 1.72 -6.32 4.89
C ASP A 39 1.88 -5.10 5.81
N LYS A 40 3.02 -4.43 5.76
CA LYS A 40 3.23 -3.20 6.51
C LYS A 40 2.33 -2.06 6.03
N LEU A 41 2.14 -1.96 4.73
CA LEU A 41 1.25 -0.98 4.16
C LEU A 41 -0.19 -1.19 4.64
N ILE A 42 -0.64 -2.43 4.69
CA ILE A 42 -1.95 -2.80 5.21
C ILE A 42 -2.08 -2.43 6.69
N GLU A 43 -1.07 -2.70 7.50
CA GLU A 43 -1.04 -2.29 8.90
C GLU A 43 -1.24 -0.79 9.05
N GLU A 44 -0.52 0.00 8.27
CA GLU A 44 -0.64 1.46 8.29
C GLU A 44 -2.06 1.91 7.93
N ALA A 45 -2.65 1.28 6.92
CA ALA A 45 -4.00 1.61 6.50
C ALA A 45 -5.04 1.24 7.58
N GLU A 46 -4.84 0.12 8.24
CA GLU A 46 -5.73 -0.31 9.32
C GLU A 46 -5.68 0.63 10.51
N GLN A 47 -4.51 1.18 10.81
CA GLN A 47 -4.35 2.14 11.90
C GLN A 47 -5.12 3.44 11.67
N VAL A 48 -5.34 3.83 10.43
CA VAL A 48 -6.13 5.02 10.11
C VAL A 48 -7.59 4.69 9.80
N GLY A 49 -8.00 3.45 10.00
CA GLY A 49 -9.39 3.04 9.82
C GLY A 49 -9.83 2.87 8.38
N ALA A 50 -8.90 2.63 7.48
CA ALA A 50 -9.21 2.49 6.07
C ALA A 50 -9.81 1.12 5.74
N ASP A 51 -10.61 1.09 4.68
CA ASP A 51 -11.21 -0.15 4.16
C ASP A 51 -10.42 -0.72 2.98
N ALA A 52 -9.65 0.13 2.30
CA ALA A 52 -8.88 -0.28 1.12
C ALA A 52 -7.70 0.65 0.88
N ILE A 53 -6.78 0.20 0.05
CA ILE A 53 -5.67 1.02 -0.43
C ILE A 53 -5.71 1.02 -1.96
N VAL A 54 -5.80 2.19 -2.56
CA VAL A 54 -5.86 2.36 -4.01
C VAL A 54 -4.60 3.08 -4.52
N SER A 55 -4.39 3.05 -5.82
CA SER A 55 -3.24 3.71 -6.47
C SER A 55 -1.90 3.25 -5.91
N VAL A 56 -1.78 1.97 -5.57
CA VAL A 56 -0.56 1.43 -4.98
C VAL A 56 0.56 1.40 -6.03
N ARG A 57 1.72 1.86 -5.64
CA ARG A 57 2.94 1.85 -6.47
C ARG A 57 4.09 1.27 -5.68
N VAL A 58 4.93 0.53 -6.37
CA VAL A 58 6.13 -0.10 -5.80
C VAL A 58 7.35 0.47 -6.51
N PHE A 59 8.37 0.80 -5.76
CA PHE A 59 9.62 1.30 -6.35
C PHE A 59 10.82 0.83 -5.55
N SER A 60 11.97 0.83 -6.20
CA SER A 60 13.24 0.48 -5.56
C SER A 60 13.87 1.72 -4.94
N THR A 61 14.45 1.56 -3.76
CA THR A 61 15.17 2.64 -3.10
C THR A 61 16.63 2.64 -3.52
N THR A 62 17.35 3.74 -3.26
CA THR A 62 18.74 3.89 -3.68
C THR A 62 19.69 2.91 -2.99
N ASN A 63 19.35 2.39 -1.83
CA ASN A 63 20.17 1.42 -1.11
C ASN A 63 19.67 -0.01 -1.24
N GLY A 64 19.02 -0.32 -2.35
CA GLY A 64 18.63 -1.69 -2.68
C GLY A 64 17.38 -2.19 -1.99
N GLY A 65 16.64 -1.32 -1.33
CA GLY A 65 15.40 -1.69 -0.68
C GLY A 65 14.20 -1.63 -1.60
N THR A 66 13.05 -1.97 -1.05
CA THR A 66 11.75 -1.88 -1.74
C THR A 66 10.84 -0.97 -0.94
N ALA A 67 10.20 -0.04 -1.62
CA ALA A 67 9.21 0.85 -1.03
C ALA A 67 7.87 0.72 -1.75
N MET A 68 6.80 0.96 -1.02
CA MET A 68 5.45 0.90 -1.55
C MET A 68 4.65 2.04 -0.96
N TYR A 69 3.83 2.67 -1.76
CA TYR A 69 2.94 3.71 -1.27
C TYR A 69 1.58 3.60 -1.94
N GLY A 70 0.59 4.18 -1.29
CA GLY A 70 -0.77 4.17 -1.82
C GLY A 70 -1.64 5.16 -1.07
N THR A 71 -2.90 5.19 -1.44
CA THR A 71 -3.91 6.06 -0.83
C THR A 71 -4.89 5.18 -0.05
N ALA A 72 -4.96 5.40 1.25
CA ALA A 72 -5.91 4.70 2.11
C ALA A 72 -7.28 5.35 2.00
N VAL A 73 -8.30 4.56 1.76
CA VAL A 73 -9.65 5.05 1.52
C VAL A 73 -10.65 4.31 2.40
N LYS A 74 -11.75 4.97 2.70
CA LYS A 74 -12.85 4.40 3.46
C LYS A 74 -14.09 4.40 2.59
N PHE A 75 -14.80 3.27 2.58
CA PHE A 75 -16.04 3.17 1.79
C PHE A 75 -17.13 4.04 2.40
N ILE A 76 -17.87 4.66 1.51
CA ILE A 76 -18.99 5.51 1.89
C ILE A 76 -20.29 4.74 1.79
#